data_809d552422ca33a4bf3e83edfa3e44b4
#
_entry.id   809d552422ca33a4bf3e83edfa3e44b4
#
_cell.length_a   1.000
_cell.length_b   1.000
_cell.length_c   1.000
_cell.angle_alpha   90.00
_cell.angle_beta   90.00
_cell.angle_gamma   90.00
#
_symmetry.space_group_name_H-M   'P 1'
#
loop_
_entity.id
_entity.type
_entity.pdbx_description
1 polymer ?
#
loop_
_entity_poly.entity_id
_entity_poly.type
_entity_poly.pdbx_seq_one_letter_code
_entity_poly.pdbx_strand_id
1 'polypeptide(L)'
;MTSNAGARDISEHKSLGFSSGEDSKSDYEAMKDKVNEELKRTFRPEFLNRIDDVICFRMLDKNDLSEIATLLIDEVCDRLKTNTGITAHATVAAKKYIVDKAYDPKYGARPLRRQIQSDIEDPVSDKIISGEIKSGDKVTISAKNGTITFSTRSNTKASAKGEKNGKRSDTQ
;
A
#
# COMPACT_ATOMS: atom_id res chain seq x y z
N MET A 1 -23.34 10.27 -1.91
CA MET A 1 -23.72 9.25 -0.89
C MET A 1 -23.03 7.94 -1.25
N THR A 2 -22.53 7.18 -0.29
CA THR A 2 -21.94 5.83 -0.49
C THR A 2 -22.75 4.81 0.31
N SER A 3 -22.96 3.61 -0.25
CA SER A 3 -23.71 2.53 0.38
C SER A 3 -23.04 1.19 0.10
N ASN A 4 -23.22 0.22 1.01
CA ASN A 4 -22.81 -1.18 0.82
C ASN A 4 -23.99 -2.06 0.34
N ALA A 5 -25.00 -1.46 -0.27
CA ALA A 5 -26.14 -2.20 -0.83
C ALA A 5 -25.64 -3.27 -1.82
N GLY A 6 -26.13 -4.49 -1.73
CA GLY A 6 -25.75 -5.61 -2.60
C GLY A 6 -24.41 -6.27 -2.28
N ALA A 7 -23.59 -5.76 -1.36
CA ALA A 7 -22.27 -6.34 -1.05
C ALA A 7 -22.35 -7.77 -0.48
N ARG A 8 -23.42 -8.12 0.21
CA ARG A 8 -23.65 -9.48 0.75
C ARG A 8 -23.92 -10.49 -0.37
N ASP A 9 -24.79 -10.14 -1.29
CA ASP A 9 -25.19 -11.02 -2.40
C ASP A 9 -24.05 -11.27 -3.38
N ILE A 10 -23.18 -10.25 -3.58
CA ILE A 10 -21.98 -10.37 -4.41
C ILE A 10 -20.95 -11.32 -3.78
N SER A 11 -20.80 -11.31 -2.44
CA SER A 11 -19.82 -12.15 -1.74
C SER A 11 -20.26 -13.63 -1.66
N GLU A 12 -21.56 -13.90 -1.58
CA GLU A 12 -22.10 -15.26 -1.46
C GLU A 12 -22.12 -16.01 -2.81
N HIS A 13 -22.30 -15.30 -3.93
CA HIS A 13 -22.34 -15.93 -5.25
C HIS A 13 -20.98 -16.36 -5.81
N LYS A 14 -19.84 -15.95 -5.24
CA LYS A 14 -18.53 -16.49 -5.62
C LYS A 14 -18.30 -17.95 -5.23
N SER A 15 -19.18 -18.53 -4.41
CA SER A 15 -19.11 -19.94 -4.01
C SER A 15 -19.74 -20.91 -5.02
N LEU A 16 -20.45 -20.43 -6.02
CA LEU A 16 -21.11 -21.25 -7.04
C LEU A 16 -20.41 -21.06 -8.41
N GLY A 17 -19.18 -21.59 -8.54
CA GLY A 17 -18.65 -22.13 -9.77
C GLY A 17 -18.57 -21.21 -10.99
N PHE A 18 -18.02 -19.98 -10.87
CA PHE A 18 -17.60 -19.25 -12.06
C PHE A 18 -16.18 -19.65 -12.44
N SER A 19 -16.07 -20.36 -13.55
CA SER A 19 -14.84 -20.76 -14.21
C SER A 19 -14.03 -19.52 -14.59
N SER A 20 -12.74 -19.56 -14.29
CA SER A 20 -11.71 -18.66 -14.76
C SER A 20 -11.63 -18.68 -16.29
N GLY A 21 -12.20 -17.68 -16.96
CA GLY A 21 -12.06 -17.53 -18.41
C GLY A 21 -12.98 -16.45 -19.00
N GLU A 22 -12.38 -15.41 -19.48
CA GLU A 22 -12.80 -14.52 -20.58
C GLU A 22 -14.04 -13.61 -20.51
N ASP A 23 -14.90 -13.63 -19.47
CA ASP A 23 -16.12 -12.80 -19.45
C ASP A 23 -16.21 -11.80 -18.31
N SER A 24 -15.12 -11.09 -18.00
CA SER A 24 -15.10 -10.08 -16.94
C SER A 24 -16.10 -8.92 -17.16
N LYS A 25 -16.51 -8.65 -18.40
CA LYS A 25 -17.54 -7.64 -18.72
C LYS A 25 -18.94 -8.15 -18.41
N SER A 26 -19.25 -9.38 -18.76
CA SER A 26 -20.53 -10.04 -18.49
C SER A 26 -20.78 -10.19 -16.98
N ASP A 27 -19.74 -10.54 -16.22
CA ASP A 27 -19.81 -10.64 -14.76
C ASP A 27 -20.05 -9.28 -14.09
N TYR A 28 -19.45 -8.21 -14.62
CA TYR A 28 -19.67 -6.85 -14.10
C TYR A 28 -21.10 -6.36 -14.39
N GLU A 29 -21.63 -6.59 -15.57
CA GLU A 29 -23.01 -6.23 -15.92
C GLU A 29 -24.03 -6.99 -15.06
N ALA A 30 -23.85 -8.29 -14.90
CA ALA A 30 -24.70 -9.11 -14.03
C ALA A 30 -24.64 -8.65 -12.56
N MET A 31 -23.47 -8.25 -12.08
CA MET A 31 -23.30 -7.65 -10.75
C MET A 31 -24.04 -6.32 -10.64
N LYS A 32 -23.93 -5.44 -11.65
CA LYS A 32 -24.59 -4.14 -11.69
C LYS A 32 -26.12 -4.28 -11.66
N ASP A 33 -26.67 -5.24 -12.38
CA ASP A 33 -28.10 -5.50 -12.41
C ASP A 33 -28.62 -5.95 -11.05
N LYS A 34 -27.93 -6.84 -10.36
CA LYS A 34 -28.27 -7.27 -8.99
C LYS A 34 -28.21 -6.11 -7.98
N VAL A 35 -27.18 -5.26 -8.06
CA VAL A 35 -27.07 -4.07 -7.22
C VAL A 35 -28.25 -3.14 -7.48
N ASN A 36 -28.63 -2.93 -8.74
CA ASN A 36 -29.78 -2.11 -9.10
C ASN A 36 -31.11 -2.67 -8.58
N GLU A 37 -31.28 -3.98 -8.60
CA GLU A 37 -32.46 -4.64 -8.00
C GLU A 37 -32.51 -4.42 -6.48
N GLU A 38 -31.38 -4.58 -5.79
CA GLU A 38 -31.30 -4.36 -4.34
C GLU A 38 -31.52 -2.88 -3.97
N LEU A 39 -31.04 -1.97 -4.78
CA LEU A 39 -31.32 -0.52 -4.61
C LEU A 39 -32.82 -0.24 -4.72
N LYS A 40 -33.53 -0.85 -5.68
CA LYS A 40 -34.98 -0.71 -5.84
C LYS A 40 -35.76 -1.29 -4.65
N ARG A 41 -35.22 -2.31 -3.96
CA ARG A 41 -35.81 -2.86 -2.73
C ARG A 41 -35.54 -1.99 -1.50
N THR A 42 -34.35 -1.40 -1.44
CA THR A 42 -33.90 -0.65 -0.26
C THR A 42 -34.39 0.80 -0.24
N PHE A 43 -34.49 1.43 -1.40
CA PHE A 43 -34.82 2.84 -1.52
C PHE A 43 -36.17 3.03 -2.24
N ARG A 44 -36.90 4.06 -1.81
CA ARG A 44 -38.18 4.43 -2.44
C ARG A 44 -37.95 4.99 -3.85
N PRO A 45 -38.90 4.77 -4.78
CA PRO A 45 -38.78 5.24 -6.16
C PRO A 45 -38.54 6.75 -6.26
N GLU A 46 -39.17 7.55 -5.37
CA GLU A 46 -39.00 9.00 -5.34
C GLU A 46 -37.57 9.43 -5.01
N PHE A 47 -36.87 8.62 -4.23
CA PHE A 47 -35.46 8.86 -3.92
C PHE A 47 -34.56 8.48 -5.11
N LEU A 48 -34.80 7.31 -5.71
CA LEU A 48 -34.01 6.85 -6.86
C LEU A 48 -34.15 7.78 -8.07
N ASN A 49 -35.33 8.37 -8.30
CA ASN A 49 -35.58 9.33 -9.37
C ASN A 49 -34.84 10.67 -9.19
N ARG A 50 -34.26 10.94 -8.02
CA ARG A 50 -33.45 12.13 -7.73
C ARG A 50 -31.94 11.90 -7.83
N ILE A 51 -31.54 10.67 -8.12
CA ILE A 51 -30.13 10.30 -8.30
C ILE A 51 -29.80 10.44 -9.78
N ASP A 52 -28.80 11.22 -10.09
CA ASP A 52 -28.36 11.45 -11.47
C ASP A 52 -27.64 10.21 -12.04
N ASP A 53 -26.83 9.51 -11.21
CA ASP A 53 -26.10 8.32 -11.63
C ASP A 53 -25.80 7.38 -10.45
N VAL A 54 -25.72 6.08 -10.75
CA VAL A 54 -25.35 5.01 -9.80
C VAL A 54 -24.06 4.34 -10.27
N ILE A 55 -22.98 4.65 -9.57
CA ILE A 55 -21.66 4.07 -9.85
C ILE A 55 -21.46 2.82 -9.00
N CYS A 56 -21.33 1.67 -9.66
CA CYS A 56 -21.02 0.40 -9.03
C CYS A 56 -19.52 0.13 -9.14
N PHE A 57 -18.83 -0.02 -7.99
CA PHE A 57 -17.42 -0.36 -7.98
C PHE A 57 -17.24 -1.88 -8.11
N ARG A 58 -16.33 -2.31 -8.99
CA ARG A 58 -15.95 -3.72 -9.10
C ARG A 58 -15.11 -4.17 -7.92
N MET A 59 -15.04 -5.47 -7.69
CA MET A 59 -14.11 -6.02 -6.71
C MET A 59 -12.68 -5.86 -7.20
N LEU A 60 -11.76 -5.56 -6.27
CA LEU A 60 -10.34 -5.43 -6.57
C LEU A 60 -9.73 -6.80 -6.84
N ASP A 61 -8.98 -6.92 -7.91
CA ASP A 61 -8.16 -8.09 -8.21
C ASP A 61 -6.74 -7.96 -7.62
N LYS A 62 -5.89 -8.98 -7.81
CA LYS A 62 -4.51 -8.94 -7.30
C LYS A 62 -3.65 -7.87 -7.97
N ASN A 63 -3.93 -7.50 -9.22
CA ASN A 63 -3.17 -6.46 -9.92
C ASN A 63 -3.53 -5.10 -9.35
N ASP A 64 -4.82 -4.82 -9.15
CA ASP A 64 -5.28 -3.61 -8.48
C ASP A 64 -4.64 -3.46 -7.09
N LEU A 65 -4.61 -4.57 -6.31
CA LEU A 65 -3.99 -4.55 -4.99
C LEU A 65 -2.48 -4.30 -5.04
N SER A 66 -1.79 -4.77 -6.08
CA SER A 66 -0.36 -4.49 -6.30
C SER A 66 -0.11 -3.02 -6.61
N GLU A 67 -0.98 -2.39 -7.40
CA GLU A 67 -0.90 -0.96 -7.69
C GLU A 67 -1.18 -0.13 -6.43
N ILE A 68 -2.25 -0.47 -5.69
CA ILE A 68 -2.60 0.19 -4.43
C ILE A 68 -1.48 0.04 -3.39
N ALA A 69 -0.91 -1.16 -3.24
CA ALA A 69 0.21 -1.40 -2.33
C ALA A 69 1.43 -0.57 -2.71
N THR A 70 1.70 -0.43 -4.01
CA THR A 70 2.78 0.43 -4.51
C THR A 70 2.57 1.87 -4.09
N LEU A 71 1.39 2.44 -4.35
CA LEU A 71 1.08 3.82 -3.96
C LEU A 71 1.19 4.04 -2.45
N LEU A 72 0.65 3.12 -1.63
CA LEU A 72 0.71 3.22 -0.17
C LEU A 72 2.15 3.12 0.38
N ILE A 73 2.98 2.25 -0.18
CA ILE A 73 4.38 2.10 0.23
C ILE A 73 5.20 3.32 -0.20
N ASP A 74 4.97 3.83 -1.39
CA ASP A 74 5.65 5.02 -1.89
C ASP A 74 5.27 6.24 -1.04
N GLU A 75 4.00 6.39 -0.60
CA GLU A 75 3.56 7.41 0.36
C GLU A 75 4.33 7.31 1.70
N VAL A 76 4.55 6.10 2.21
CA VAL A 76 5.35 5.88 3.43
C VAL A 76 6.80 6.31 3.22
N CYS A 77 7.40 5.96 2.09
CA CYS A 77 8.77 6.35 1.75
C CYS A 77 8.91 7.89 1.64
N ASP A 78 7.94 8.57 1.06
CA ASP A 78 7.94 10.03 0.95
C ASP A 78 7.76 10.71 2.31
N ARG A 79 6.90 10.18 3.19
CA ARG A 79 6.77 10.67 4.59
C ARG A 79 8.06 10.50 5.38
N LEU A 80 8.73 9.36 5.25
CA LEU A 80 10.04 9.14 5.87
C LEU A 80 11.05 10.18 5.41
N LYS A 81 11.13 10.41 4.09
CA LYS A 81 12.04 11.42 3.53
C LYS A 81 11.73 12.81 4.05
N THR A 82 10.47 13.21 4.08
CA THR A 82 10.05 14.55 4.50
C THR A 82 10.29 14.79 5.99
N ASN A 83 9.94 13.80 6.84
CA ASN A 83 9.95 13.98 8.28
C ASN A 83 11.30 13.69 8.92
N THR A 84 12.10 12.79 8.35
CA THR A 84 13.35 12.31 8.98
C THR A 84 14.60 12.52 8.12
N GLY A 85 14.43 12.90 6.85
CA GLY A 85 15.53 13.00 5.89
C GLY A 85 16.05 11.64 5.39
N ILE A 86 15.39 10.53 5.75
CA ILE A 86 15.77 9.17 5.34
C ILE A 86 15.17 8.88 3.97
N THR A 87 16.00 8.45 3.03
CA THR A 87 15.50 8.04 1.70
C THR A 87 15.25 6.52 1.69
N ALA A 88 13.98 6.12 1.76
CA ALA A 88 13.59 4.72 1.69
C ALA A 88 13.15 4.33 0.26
N HIS A 89 13.39 3.06 -0.11
CA HIS A 89 12.93 2.47 -1.36
C HIS A 89 12.54 1.00 -1.14
N ALA A 90 11.33 0.64 -1.58
CA ALA A 90 10.86 -0.74 -1.51
C ALA A 90 11.10 -1.47 -2.84
N THR A 91 11.67 -2.67 -2.75
CA THR A 91 11.87 -3.55 -3.90
C THR A 91 10.56 -4.19 -4.35
N VAL A 92 10.51 -4.67 -5.59
CA VAL A 92 9.36 -5.44 -6.12
C VAL A 92 9.05 -6.66 -5.23
N ALA A 93 10.08 -7.31 -4.69
CA ALA A 93 9.89 -8.44 -3.77
C ALA A 93 9.17 -8.05 -2.48
N ALA A 94 9.48 -6.88 -1.90
CA ALA A 94 8.78 -6.37 -0.73
C ALA A 94 7.32 -6.03 -1.03
N LYS A 95 7.06 -5.35 -2.15
CA LYS A 95 5.70 -4.98 -2.59
C LYS A 95 4.84 -6.24 -2.80
N LYS A 96 5.38 -7.24 -3.51
CA LYS A 96 4.70 -8.53 -3.73
C LYS A 96 4.41 -9.26 -2.41
N TYR A 97 5.39 -9.33 -1.51
CA TYR A 97 5.23 -9.96 -0.20
C TYR A 97 4.06 -9.34 0.59
N ILE A 98 3.98 -8.02 0.65
CA ILE A 98 2.88 -7.30 1.33
C ILE A 98 1.53 -7.65 0.71
N VAL A 99 1.42 -7.67 -0.62
CA VAL A 99 0.18 -8.02 -1.33
C VAL A 99 -0.23 -9.46 -1.02
N ASP A 100 0.70 -10.42 -1.15
CA ASP A 100 0.39 -11.84 -0.94
C ASP A 100 -0.03 -12.12 0.51
N LYS A 101 0.57 -11.43 1.48
CA LYS A 101 0.25 -11.55 2.90
C LYS A 101 -1.07 -10.88 3.29
N ALA A 102 -1.38 -9.75 2.65
CA ALA A 102 -2.58 -8.96 2.94
C ALA A 102 -3.79 -9.32 2.08
N TYR A 103 -3.62 -10.23 1.10
CA TYR A 103 -4.70 -10.57 0.19
C TYR A 103 -5.86 -11.26 0.88
N ASP A 104 -7.00 -10.58 0.96
CA ASP A 104 -8.26 -11.15 1.38
C ASP A 104 -9.38 -10.67 0.43
N PRO A 105 -9.99 -11.61 -0.33
CA PRO A 105 -11.03 -11.26 -1.29
C PRO A 105 -12.25 -10.55 -0.68
N LYS A 106 -12.51 -10.75 0.62
CA LYS A 106 -13.67 -10.17 1.31
C LYS A 106 -13.45 -8.72 1.75
N TYR A 107 -12.20 -8.36 2.08
CA TYR A 107 -11.88 -7.07 2.68
C TYR A 107 -11.18 -6.09 1.73
N GLY A 108 -10.85 -6.53 0.48
CA GLY A 108 -10.23 -5.70 -0.54
C GLY A 108 -8.88 -5.14 -0.11
N ALA A 109 -8.68 -3.82 -0.24
CA ALA A 109 -7.42 -3.17 0.10
C ALA A 109 -7.25 -2.79 1.58
N ARG A 110 -8.26 -2.96 2.43
CA ARG A 110 -8.19 -2.57 3.87
C ARG A 110 -7.07 -3.28 4.64
N PRO A 111 -6.81 -4.58 4.45
CA PRO A 111 -5.70 -5.25 5.12
C PRO A 111 -4.32 -4.74 4.72
N LEU A 112 -4.16 -4.23 3.49
CA LEU A 112 -2.88 -3.71 2.98
C LEU A 112 -2.30 -2.62 3.88
N ARG A 113 -3.11 -1.63 4.27
CA ARG A 113 -2.65 -0.52 5.12
C ARG A 113 -2.12 -1.01 6.47
N ARG A 114 -2.82 -1.95 7.11
CA ARG A 114 -2.37 -2.56 8.37
C ARG A 114 -1.08 -3.35 8.20
N GLN A 115 -0.98 -4.07 7.08
CA GLN A 115 0.20 -4.89 6.81
C GLN A 115 1.43 -4.02 6.53
N ILE A 116 1.26 -2.92 5.78
CA ILE A 116 2.33 -1.93 5.54
C ILE A 116 2.77 -1.30 6.85
N GLN A 117 1.83 -0.91 7.70
CA GLN A 117 2.15 -0.35 9.01
C GLN A 117 2.97 -1.34 9.84
N SER A 118 2.48 -2.55 10.04
CA SER A 118 3.12 -3.56 10.88
C SER A 118 4.47 -4.06 10.34
N ASP A 119 4.61 -4.25 9.03
CA ASP A 119 5.81 -4.88 8.46
C ASP A 119 6.84 -3.84 7.96
N ILE A 120 6.45 -2.57 7.77
CA ILE A 120 7.35 -1.53 7.24
C ILE A 120 7.45 -0.35 8.20
N GLU A 121 6.33 0.34 8.53
CA GLU A 121 6.38 1.59 9.30
C GLU A 121 6.90 1.37 10.72
N ASP A 122 6.31 0.42 11.45
CA ASP A 122 6.69 0.15 12.84
C ASP A 122 8.16 -0.31 12.94
N PRO A 123 8.66 -1.31 12.15
CA PRO A 123 10.05 -1.72 12.23
C PRO A 123 11.06 -0.65 11.79
N VAL A 124 10.71 0.21 10.82
CA VAL A 124 11.56 1.34 10.43
C VAL A 124 11.63 2.35 11.56
N SER A 125 10.51 2.64 12.22
CA SER A 125 10.45 3.55 13.36
C SER A 125 11.31 3.05 14.52
N ASP A 126 11.23 1.76 14.84
CA ASP A 126 12.08 1.15 15.88
C ASP A 126 13.57 1.29 15.57
N LYS A 127 13.96 1.09 14.29
CA LYS A 127 15.34 1.25 13.84
C LYS A 127 15.83 2.71 13.87
N ILE A 128 14.94 3.66 13.66
CA ILE A 128 15.25 5.09 13.81
C ILE A 128 15.44 5.42 15.31
N ILE A 129 14.54 4.94 16.17
CA ILE A 129 14.62 5.18 17.62
C ILE A 129 15.86 4.54 18.23
N SER A 130 16.22 3.34 17.81
CA SER A 130 17.44 2.63 18.24
C SER A 130 18.73 3.26 17.70
N GLY A 131 18.64 4.18 16.73
CA GLY A 131 19.79 4.81 16.10
C GLY A 131 20.50 3.96 15.05
N GLU A 132 19.91 2.83 14.66
CA GLU A 132 20.42 1.99 13.56
C GLU A 132 20.28 2.68 12.19
N ILE A 133 19.23 3.49 12.03
CA ILE A 133 18.97 4.30 10.85
C ILE A 133 19.01 5.77 11.27
N LYS A 134 19.80 6.58 10.56
CA LYS A 134 20.00 7.99 10.85
C LYS A 134 19.53 8.88 9.71
N SER A 135 19.28 10.15 10.02
CA SER A 135 18.95 11.14 8.98
C SER A 135 20.04 11.19 7.91
N GLY A 136 19.62 11.22 6.65
CA GLY A 136 20.50 11.18 5.49
C GLY A 136 20.83 9.77 4.98
N ASP A 137 20.47 8.71 5.71
CA ASP A 137 20.70 7.34 5.26
C ASP A 137 19.75 6.94 4.12
N LYS A 138 20.22 5.97 3.33
CA LYS A 138 19.40 5.31 2.30
C LYS A 138 19.02 3.93 2.78
N VAL A 139 17.72 3.64 2.84
CA VAL A 139 17.15 2.37 3.31
C VAL A 139 16.51 1.62 2.14
N THR A 140 16.94 0.40 1.90
CA THR A 140 16.28 -0.49 0.95
C THR A 140 15.43 -1.51 1.71
N ILE A 141 14.14 -1.50 1.43
CA ILE A 141 13.15 -2.42 1.98
C ILE A 141 13.00 -3.59 1.01
N SER A 142 13.30 -4.81 1.45
CA SER A 142 13.21 -6.02 0.62
C SER A 142 12.47 -7.12 1.35
N ALA A 143 12.08 -8.18 0.64
CA ALA A 143 11.54 -9.38 1.25
C ALA A 143 12.51 -10.56 1.02
N LYS A 144 12.83 -11.29 2.08
CA LYS A 144 13.70 -12.45 2.04
C LYS A 144 13.20 -13.52 3.01
N ASN A 145 13.12 -14.78 2.56
CA ASN A 145 12.64 -15.88 3.40
C ASN A 145 11.29 -15.64 4.10
N GLY A 146 10.33 -15.00 3.40
CA GLY A 146 9.01 -14.74 3.98
C GLY A 146 8.99 -13.66 5.07
N THR A 147 9.95 -12.73 5.06
CA THR A 147 10.02 -11.62 6.03
C THR A 147 10.55 -10.37 5.35
N ILE A 148 10.09 -9.18 5.77
CA ILE A 148 10.65 -7.91 5.33
C ILE A 148 12.03 -7.71 5.98
N THR A 149 12.97 -7.26 5.16
CA THR A 149 14.35 -6.97 5.58
C THR A 149 14.73 -5.54 5.19
N PHE A 150 15.50 -4.88 6.04
CA PHE A 150 15.97 -3.53 5.84
C PHE A 150 17.48 -3.54 5.66
N SER A 151 17.99 -2.95 4.58
CA SER A 151 19.42 -2.73 4.39
C SER A 151 19.69 -1.23 4.32
N THR A 152 20.60 -0.76 5.18
CA THR A 152 20.94 0.65 5.31
C THR A 152 22.30 0.91 4.65
N ARG A 153 22.39 1.98 3.86
CA ARG A 153 23.65 2.54 3.38
C ARG A 153 23.81 3.93 3.98
N SER A 154 24.78 4.07 4.89
CA SER A 154 25.14 5.35 5.46
C SER A 154 25.74 6.26 4.40
N ASN A 155 25.27 7.49 4.36
CA ASN A 155 25.81 8.53 3.46
C ASN A 155 27.00 9.25 4.13
N THR A 156 27.94 8.50 4.75
CA THR A 156 29.12 9.04 5.45
C THR A 156 30.16 9.58 4.44
N LYS A 157 29.82 10.62 3.68
CA LYS A 157 30.76 11.36 2.83
C LYS A 157 30.61 12.88 2.98
N ALA A 158 30.63 13.38 4.24
CA ALA A 158 30.66 14.84 4.46
C ALA A 158 31.42 15.31 5.71
N SER A 159 32.24 14.48 6.38
CA SER A 159 32.94 14.94 7.58
C SER A 159 34.44 14.63 7.64
N ALA A 160 35.07 14.29 6.52
CA ALA A 160 36.52 13.98 6.49
C ALA A 160 37.30 14.94 5.57
N LYS A 161 36.96 16.23 5.57
CA LYS A 161 37.77 17.23 4.85
C LYS A 161 37.79 18.56 5.64
N GLY A 162 38.45 18.59 6.78
CA GLY A 162 38.55 19.82 7.56
C GLY A 162 39.48 19.73 8.75
N GLU A 163 40.55 18.95 8.72
CA GLU A 163 41.57 19.09 9.78
C GLU A 163 42.92 18.55 9.30
N LYS A 164 43.53 19.28 8.38
CA LYS A 164 44.98 19.24 8.11
C LYS A 164 45.40 20.60 7.56
N ASN A 165 45.65 21.55 8.42
CA ASN A 165 46.70 22.55 8.21
C ASN A 165 46.83 23.40 9.47
N GLY A 166 47.96 23.35 10.09
CA GLY A 166 48.31 24.28 11.21
C GLY A 166 49.40 23.77 12.12
N LYS A 167 50.45 23.17 11.61
CA LYS A 167 51.73 23.17 12.31
C LYS A 167 52.77 23.84 11.43
N ARG A 168 52.97 25.09 11.61
CA ARG A 168 54.23 25.76 11.26
C ARG A 168 55.03 26.00 12.53
N SER A 169 56.14 25.35 12.55
CA SER A 169 57.32 25.62 13.34
C SER A 169 57.78 27.05 13.19
N ASP A 170 58.02 27.74 14.28
CA ASP A 170 58.94 28.85 14.35
C ASP A 170 60.03 28.47 15.35
N THR A 171 61.20 28.27 14.81
CA THR A 171 62.50 28.24 15.47
C THR A 171 63.20 29.48 15.03
N GLN A 172 63.44 30.39 15.91
CA GLN A 172 64.62 31.20 16.18
C GLN A 172 64.25 32.44 16.95
#